data_94a38d7d3107e04d3bfe5c9a0df84ecd
#
_entry.id   94a38d7d3107e04d3bfe5c9a0df84ecd
#
_cell.length_a   1.000
_cell.length_b   1.000
_cell.length_c   1.000
_cell.angle_alpha   90.00
_cell.angle_beta   90.00
_cell.angle_gamma   90.00
#
_symmetry.space_group_name_H-M   'P 1'
#
loop_
_entity.id
_entity.type
_entity.pdbx_description
1 polymer ?
#
loop_
_entity_poly.entity_id
_entity_poly.type
_entity_poly.pdbx_seq_one_letter_code
_entity_poly.pdbx_strand_id
1 'polypeptide(L)'
;MKNAVKNYFKNIFAECSKVELVWWWLLRGLMVFGIIDTIVNGKDYDGSNPVIQMFANLLGMFAYEICQLFPKKNRMRLLSPRFQNITALGFFLGSFCGAYLNFYYIVPGFDKILHALGTAEAVYIGYEYVAATQLKFKKTCPHQIATLCSLGLGFVFSSAWEVFEFTYDQFFGGDAQHWSYANALKTAGGDPSKIFNLFLVSDPMRFALMDTMGDIVLNFVGGFIMYAILCIIPYRHKGKGDVNAKILREHAEERKSEYEAATV
;
A
#
# COMPACT_ATOMS: atom_id res chain seq x y z
N MET A 1 2.27 6.32 31.16
CA MET A 1 3.05 5.97 29.95
C MET A 1 3.40 4.47 29.91
N LYS A 2 4.09 3.86 30.89
CA LYS A 2 4.45 2.42 30.91
C LYS A 2 3.26 1.45 30.67
N ASN A 3 2.10 1.71 31.27
CA ASN A 3 0.91 0.87 31.08
C ASN A 3 0.28 1.00 29.68
N ALA A 4 0.36 2.17 29.04
CA ALA A 4 -0.12 2.36 27.68
C ALA A 4 0.74 1.59 26.67
N VAL A 5 2.06 1.65 26.82
CA VAL A 5 3.02 0.91 25.99
C VAL A 5 2.85 -0.61 26.17
N LYS A 6 2.71 -1.08 27.44
CA LYS A 6 2.46 -2.51 27.72
C LYS A 6 1.13 -2.98 27.10
N ASN A 7 0.08 -2.18 27.18
CA ASN A 7 -1.22 -2.52 26.57
C ASN A 7 -1.16 -2.48 25.05
N TYR A 8 -0.40 -1.56 24.47
CA TYR A 8 -0.17 -1.48 23.04
C TYR A 8 0.47 -2.78 22.53
N PHE A 9 1.60 -3.19 23.09
CA PHE A 9 2.26 -4.44 22.71
C PHE A 9 1.38 -5.66 22.94
N LYS A 10 0.66 -5.72 24.07
CA LYS A 10 -0.29 -6.80 24.33
C LYS A 10 -1.36 -6.92 23.25
N ASN A 11 -1.89 -5.79 22.80
CA ASN A 11 -2.91 -5.76 21.74
C ASN A 11 -2.35 -6.22 20.38
N ILE A 12 -1.15 -5.76 20.01
CA ILE A 12 -0.50 -6.19 18.76
C ILE A 12 -0.22 -7.69 18.77
N PHE A 13 0.35 -8.23 19.86
CA PHE A 13 0.60 -9.66 20.01
C PHE A 13 -0.66 -10.52 20.06
N ALA A 14 -1.81 -9.95 20.47
CA ALA A 14 -3.09 -10.65 20.45
C ALA A 14 -3.76 -10.69 19.07
N GLU A 15 -3.49 -9.69 18.23
CA GLU A 15 -4.13 -9.54 16.91
C GLU A 15 -3.26 -10.06 15.75
N CYS A 16 -1.93 -10.04 15.90
CA CYS A 16 -0.96 -10.42 14.86
C CYS A 16 -0.36 -11.80 15.15
N SER A 17 -0.14 -12.58 14.12
CA SER A 17 0.61 -13.82 14.23
C SER A 17 2.12 -13.55 14.41
N LYS A 18 2.84 -14.52 14.98
CA LYS A 18 4.30 -14.41 15.10
C LYS A 18 4.98 -14.27 13.72
N VAL A 19 4.44 -14.93 12.69
CA VAL A 19 4.97 -14.87 11.34
C VAL A 19 4.82 -13.47 10.76
N GLU A 20 3.66 -12.82 10.92
CA GLU A 20 3.44 -11.44 10.49
C GLU A 20 4.41 -10.48 11.18
N LEU A 21 4.62 -10.63 12.48
CA LEU A 21 5.56 -9.78 13.22
C LEU A 21 7.01 -9.98 12.77
N VAL A 22 7.45 -11.21 12.56
CA VAL A 22 8.80 -11.50 12.02
C VAL A 22 8.95 -10.89 10.63
N TRP A 23 7.95 -11.04 9.77
CA TRP A 23 7.92 -10.46 8.44
C TRP A 23 8.07 -8.93 8.46
N TRP A 24 7.27 -8.23 9.27
CA TRP A 24 7.34 -6.77 9.38
C TRP A 24 8.71 -6.29 9.86
N TRP A 25 9.24 -6.93 10.90
CA TRP A 25 10.53 -6.53 11.46
C TRP A 25 11.72 -6.89 10.55
N LEU A 26 11.63 -7.97 9.79
CA LEU A 26 12.63 -8.30 8.77
C LEU A 26 12.70 -7.20 7.70
N LEU A 27 11.57 -6.83 7.11
CA LEU A 27 11.52 -5.80 6.09
C LEU A 27 11.97 -4.43 6.61
N ARG A 28 11.53 -4.06 7.82
CA ARG A 28 11.98 -2.83 8.49
C ARG A 28 13.47 -2.84 8.80
N GLY A 29 14.00 -3.96 9.24
CA GLY A 29 15.45 -4.12 9.49
C GLY A 29 16.28 -3.94 8.23
N LEU A 30 15.84 -4.50 7.10
CA LEU A 30 16.48 -4.30 5.81
C LEU A 30 16.38 -2.83 5.35
N MET A 31 15.24 -2.16 5.55
CA MET A 31 15.10 -0.72 5.26
C MET A 31 16.08 0.12 6.09
N VAL A 32 16.19 -0.14 7.40
CA VAL A 32 17.14 0.56 8.28
C VAL A 32 18.58 0.29 7.83
N PHE A 33 18.89 -0.96 7.49
CA PHE A 33 20.21 -1.31 6.94
C PHE A 33 20.50 -0.51 5.67
N GLY A 34 19.57 -0.46 4.71
CA GLY A 34 19.74 0.31 3.47
C GLY A 34 19.95 1.82 3.72
N ILE A 35 19.20 2.40 4.67
CA ILE A 35 19.38 3.80 5.08
C ILE A 35 20.80 4.05 5.62
N ILE A 36 21.25 3.22 6.55
CA ILE A 36 22.58 3.35 7.17
C ILE A 36 23.67 3.15 6.11
N ASP A 37 23.56 2.11 5.28
CA ASP A 37 24.56 1.85 4.23
C ASP A 37 24.64 2.99 3.21
N THR A 38 23.50 3.58 2.84
CA THR A 38 23.47 4.74 1.93
C THR A 38 24.15 5.97 2.56
N ILE A 39 23.90 6.23 3.84
CA ILE A 39 24.54 7.36 4.56
C ILE A 39 26.05 7.15 4.69
N VAL A 40 26.46 5.94 5.05
CA VAL A 40 27.89 5.64 5.32
C VAL A 40 28.71 5.57 4.03
N ASN A 41 28.16 4.94 2.98
CA ASN A 41 28.86 4.67 1.74
C ASN A 41 28.58 5.70 0.63
N GLY A 42 27.71 6.69 0.89
CA GLY A 42 27.45 7.78 -0.04
C GLY A 42 26.79 7.33 -1.36
N LYS A 43 25.90 6.33 -1.29
CA LYS A 43 25.16 5.88 -2.48
C LYS A 43 24.20 6.98 -2.94
N ASP A 44 24.49 7.55 -4.09
CA ASP A 44 23.64 8.52 -4.77
C ASP A 44 23.39 7.97 -6.19
N TYR A 45 22.13 7.77 -6.53
CA TYR A 45 21.72 7.35 -7.86
C TYR A 45 20.97 8.52 -8.52
N ASP A 46 21.57 9.08 -9.57
CA ASP A 46 21.01 10.14 -10.43
C ASP A 46 20.52 11.43 -9.71
N GLY A 47 21.22 11.83 -8.62
CA GLY A 47 20.90 13.06 -7.89
C GLY A 47 19.70 12.96 -6.96
N SER A 48 19.05 11.80 -6.88
CA SER A 48 18.01 11.54 -5.88
C SER A 48 18.62 10.82 -4.66
N ASN A 49 18.48 11.43 -3.49
CA ASN A 49 18.95 10.80 -2.26
C ASN A 49 17.91 9.75 -1.78
N PRO A 50 18.19 8.45 -1.92
CA PRO A 50 17.25 7.40 -1.56
C PRO A 50 16.92 7.36 -0.06
N VAL A 51 17.72 7.99 0.79
CA VAL A 51 17.55 8.04 2.25
C VAL A 51 16.21 8.67 2.64
N ILE A 52 15.85 9.80 2.02
CA ILE A 52 14.60 10.51 2.34
C ILE A 52 13.40 9.63 1.99
N GLN A 53 13.40 9.04 0.80
CA GLN A 53 12.35 8.14 0.35
C GLN A 53 12.26 6.90 1.24
N MET A 54 13.38 6.24 1.53
CA MET A 54 13.42 5.06 2.41
C MET A 54 12.95 5.40 3.83
N PHE A 55 13.31 6.57 4.37
CA PHE A 55 12.86 7.00 5.69
C PHE A 55 11.35 7.25 5.73
N ALA A 56 10.80 7.96 4.73
CA ALA A 56 9.36 8.21 4.62
C ALA A 56 8.57 6.90 4.50
N ASN A 57 9.04 5.98 3.66
CA ASN A 57 8.39 4.68 3.45
C ASN A 57 8.56 3.75 4.67
N LEU A 58 9.68 3.83 5.39
CA LEU A 58 9.84 3.13 6.67
C LEU A 58 8.77 3.57 7.69
N LEU A 59 8.43 4.87 7.75
CA LEU A 59 7.31 5.34 8.58
C LEU A 59 5.96 4.76 8.11
N GLY A 60 5.74 4.66 6.80
CA GLY A 60 4.56 4.01 6.21
C GLY A 60 4.46 2.52 6.59
N MET A 61 5.59 1.84 6.78
CA MET A 61 5.62 0.44 7.25
C MET A 61 5.14 0.26 8.70
N PHE A 62 4.78 1.31 9.41
CA PHE A 62 4.11 1.29 10.72
C PHE A 62 2.63 1.67 10.64
N ALA A 63 2.02 1.61 9.45
CA ALA A 63 0.65 2.07 9.23
C ALA A 63 -0.37 1.38 10.16
N TYR A 64 -0.25 0.06 10.39
CA TYR A 64 -1.14 -0.66 11.30
C TYR A 64 -0.98 -0.18 12.75
N GLU A 65 0.25 -0.06 13.22
CA GLU A 65 0.55 0.43 14.57
C GLU A 65 0.04 1.86 14.76
N ILE A 66 0.21 2.72 13.74
CA ILE A 66 -0.34 4.08 13.74
C ILE A 66 -1.87 4.03 13.84
N CYS A 67 -2.53 3.14 13.09
CA CYS A 67 -3.98 2.95 13.19
C CYS A 67 -4.44 2.53 14.58
N GLN A 68 -3.62 1.77 15.34
CA GLN A 68 -3.93 1.39 16.71
C GLN A 68 -3.82 2.54 17.73
N LEU A 69 -3.21 3.67 17.37
CA LEU A 69 -3.15 4.87 18.22
C LEU A 69 -4.45 5.69 18.20
N PHE A 70 -5.29 5.51 17.20
CA PHE A 70 -6.57 6.20 17.14
C PHE A 70 -7.52 5.80 18.30
N PRO A 71 -8.48 6.66 18.66
CA PRO A 71 -9.48 6.33 19.68
C PRO A 71 -10.23 5.02 19.37
N LYS A 72 -10.60 4.24 20.38
CA LYS A 72 -11.28 2.93 20.22
C LYS A 72 -12.52 2.97 19.31
N LYS A 73 -13.23 4.10 19.28
CA LYS A 73 -14.39 4.32 18.41
C LYS A 73 -14.04 4.64 16.95
N ASN A 74 -12.77 4.83 16.60
CA ASN A 74 -12.35 5.12 15.24
C ASN A 74 -12.30 3.84 14.41
N ARG A 75 -12.82 3.89 13.17
CA ARG A 75 -12.82 2.76 12.23
C ARG A 75 -11.41 2.29 11.84
N MET A 76 -10.41 3.19 11.89
CA MET A 76 -9.02 2.82 11.59
C MET A 76 -8.50 1.72 12.52
N ARG A 77 -8.98 1.66 13.77
CA ARG A 77 -8.62 0.58 14.70
C ARG A 77 -9.25 -0.76 14.38
N LEU A 78 -10.25 -0.79 13.52
CA LEU A 78 -10.92 -2.01 13.08
C LEU A 78 -10.26 -2.64 11.86
N LEU A 79 -9.26 -1.97 11.27
CA LEU A 79 -8.48 -2.55 10.18
C LEU A 79 -7.76 -3.82 10.65
N SER A 80 -7.68 -4.79 9.76
CA SER A 80 -6.99 -6.06 10.02
C SER A 80 -5.47 -5.87 9.92
N PRO A 81 -4.64 -6.58 10.71
CA PRO A 81 -3.18 -6.54 10.54
C PRO A 81 -2.70 -6.99 9.15
N ARG A 82 -3.55 -7.68 8.39
CA ARG A 82 -3.21 -8.16 7.05
C ARG A 82 -2.86 -7.05 6.06
N PHE A 83 -3.51 -5.87 6.17
CA PHE A 83 -3.17 -4.77 5.29
C PHE A 83 -1.71 -4.33 5.49
N GLN A 84 -1.18 -4.45 6.70
CA GLN A 84 0.21 -4.13 7.00
C GLN A 84 1.20 -5.06 6.27
N ASN A 85 0.86 -6.34 6.08
CA ASN A 85 1.72 -7.28 5.36
C ASN A 85 1.97 -6.81 3.93
N ILE A 86 0.92 -6.32 3.30
CA ILE A 86 0.91 -5.86 1.91
C ILE A 86 1.59 -4.49 1.84
N THR A 87 1.16 -3.54 2.66
CA THR A 87 1.74 -2.19 2.71
C THR A 87 3.24 -2.21 3.01
N ALA A 88 3.69 -3.06 3.95
CA ALA A 88 5.10 -3.20 4.25
C ALA A 88 5.89 -3.75 3.04
N LEU A 89 5.31 -4.69 2.29
CA LEU A 89 5.93 -5.22 1.08
C LEU A 89 6.02 -4.15 -0.01
N GLY A 90 4.95 -3.42 -0.28
CA GLY A 90 4.92 -2.37 -1.30
C GLY A 90 5.98 -1.28 -1.03
N PHE A 91 6.02 -0.74 0.19
CA PHE A 91 7.03 0.23 0.58
C PHE A 91 8.47 -0.33 0.53
N PHE A 92 8.66 -1.59 0.88
CA PHE A 92 9.94 -2.27 0.77
C PHE A 92 10.38 -2.42 -0.70
N LEU A 93 9.49 -2.88 -1.56
CA LEU A 93 9.79 -3.02 -2.99
C LEU A 93 10.11 -1.67 -3.62
N GLY A 94 9.31 -0.63 -3.37
CA GLY A 94 9.56 0.69 -3.94
C GLY A 94 10.87 1.33 -3.46
N SER A 95 11.15 1.28 -2.17
CA SER A 95 12.32 1.97 -1.62
C SER A 95 13.57 1.10 -1.54
N PHE A 96 13.49 -0.09 -0.92
CA PHE A 96 14.68 -0.92 -0.76
C PHE A 96 15.09 -1.56 -2.09
N CYS A 97 14.16 -2.22 -2.77
CA CYS A 97 14.49 -2.82 -4.06
C CYS A 97 14.61 -1.74 -5.16
N GLY A 98 13.65 -0.85 -5.27
CA GLY A 98 13.62 0.18 -6.30
C GLY A 98 14.77 1.17 -6.19
N ALA A 99 14.80 1.95 -5.09
CA ALA A 99 15.76 3.03 -4.95
C ALA A 99 17.13 2.55 -4.42
N TYR A 100 17.19 1.76 -3.34
CA TYR A 100 18.47 1.36 -2.74
C TYR A 100 19.22 0.30 -3.55
N LEU A 101 18.53 -0.74 -4.07
CA LEU A 101 19.12 -1.75 -4.96
C LEU A 101 19.12 -1.33 -6.44
N ASN A 102 18.60 -0.15 -6.74
CA ASN A 102 18.58 0.44 -8.10
C ASN A 102 17.73 -0.35 -9.11
N PHE A 103 16.68 -1.07 -8.66
CA PHE A 103 15.85 -1.89 -9.56
C PHE A 103 15.07 -1.05 -10.57
N TYR A 104 14.76 0.20 -10.27
CA TYR A 104 14.15 1.13 -11.24
C TYR A 104 14.97 1.25 -12.53
N TYR A 105 16.29 1.09 -12.46
CA TYR A 105 17.19 1.29 -13.57
C TYR A 105 17.89 0.03 -14.12
N ILE A 106 17.80 -1.10 -13.37
CA ILE A 106 18.45 -2.35 -13.80
C ILE A 106 17.45 -3.46 -14.10
N VAL A 107 16.20 -3.34 -13.65
CA VAL A 107 15.14 -4.31 -13.92
C VAL A 107 14.12 -3.71 -14.89
N PRO A 108 14.04 -4.22 -16.12
CA PRO A 108 13.13 -3.67 -17.11
C PRO A 108 11.68 -3.61 -16.63
N GLY A 109 11.04 -2.45 -16.70
CA GLY A 109 9.66 -2.24 -16.32
C GLY A 109 9.36 -2.43 -14.84
N PHE A 110 10.37 -2.37 -13.95
CA PHE A 110 10.18 -2.53 -12.51
C PHE A 110 9.17 -1.53 -11.96
N ASP A 111 9.28 -0.28 -12.35
CA ASP A 111 8.34 0.78 -12.01
C ASP A 111 6.90 0.43 -12.41
N LYS A 112 6.70 0.00 -13.65
CA LYS A 112 5.40 -0.43 -14.18
C LYS A 112 4.78 -1.58 -13.37
N ILE A 113 5.60 -2.53 -12.92
CA ILE A 113 5.17 -3.61 -12.03
C ILE A 113 4.72 -3.04 -10.68
N LEU A 114 5.43 -2.05 -10.13
CA LEU A 114 5.07 -1.43 -8.87
C LEU A 114 3.75 -0.67 -8.95
N HIS A 115 3.47 0.04 -10.05
CA HIS A 115 2.18 0.69 -10.26
C HIS A 115 1.03 -0.32 -10.27
N ALA A 116 1.16 -1.45 -10.98
CA ALA A 116 0.16 -2.51 -10.98
C ALA A 116 -0.04 -3.12 -9.57
N LEU A 117 1.04 -3.44 -8.87
CA LEU A 117 0.99 -3.98 -7.52
C LEU A 117 0.44 -2.96 -6.52
N GLY A 118 0.89 -1.71 -6.56
CA GLY A 118 0.46 -0.65 -5.66
C GLY A 118 -1.05 -0.38 -5.76
N THR A 119 -1.61 -0.37 -6.98
CA THR A 119 -3.05 -0.24 -7.14
C THR A 119 -3.80 -1.48 -6.69
N ALA A 120 -3.28 -2.69 -6.94
CA ALA A 120 -3.86 -3.91 -6.39
C ALA A 120 -3.89 -3.88 -4.85
N GLU A 121 -2.80 -3.44 -4.21
CA GLU A 121 -2.73 -3.22 -2.77
C GLU A 121 -3.75 -2.18 -2.29
N ALA A 122 -3.85 -1.05 -2.98
CA ALA A 122 -4.78 0.02 -2.64
C ALA A 122 -6.24 -0.45 -2.72
N VAL A 123 -6.60 -1.28 -3.70
CA VAL A 123 -7.92 -1.91 -3.80
C VAL A 123 -8.16 -2.85 -2.61
N TYR A 124 -7.17 -3.66 -2.23
CA TYR A 124 -7.30 -4.53 -1.05
C TYR A 124 -7.47 -3.71 0.24
N ILE A 125 -6.67 -2.67 0.43
CA ILE A 125 -6.77 -1.76 1.59
C ILE A 125 -8.12 -1.05 1.60
N GLY A 126 -8.62 -0.65 0.42
CA GLY A 126 -9.96 -0.09 0.26
C GLY A 126 -11.05 -1.05 0.75
N TYR A 127 -10.91 -2.35 0.48
CA TYR A 127 -11.85 -3.34 0.97
C TYR A 127 -11.80 -3.52 2.50
N GLU A 128 -10.59 -3.54 3.08
CA GLU A 128 -10.41 -3.52 4.55
C GLU A 128 -11.09 -2.30 5.20
N TYR A 129 -10.97 -1.14 4.55
CA TYR A 129 -11.60 0.09 5.02
C TYR A 129 -13.13 0.05 4.94
N VAL A 130 -13.69 -0.51 3.87
CA VAL A 130 -15.14 -0.75 3.74
C VAL A 130 -15.61 -1.70 4.85
N ALA A 131 -14.90 -2.82 5.06
CA ALA A 131 -15.21 -3.79 6.11
C ALA A 131 -15.15 -3.17 7.52
N ALA A 132 -14.13 -2.37 7.80
CA ALA A 132 -14.01 -1.63 9.06
C ALA A 132 -15.16 -0.62 9.25
N THR A 133 -15.61 0.00 8.16
CA THR A 133 -16.74 0.93 8.16
C THR A 133 -18.06 0.21 8.45
N GLN A 134 -18.30 -0.95 7.83
CA GLN A 134 -19.46 -1.79 8.11
C GLN A 134 -19.51 -2.22 9.60
N LEU A 135 -18.37 -2.69 10.13
CA LEU A 135 -18.26 -3.08 11.54
C LEU A 135 -18.51 -1.90 12.49
N LYS A 136 -17.99 -0.73 12.15
CA LYS A 136 -18.21 0.47 12.97
C LYS A 136 -19.67 0.85 13.09
N PHE A 137 -20.39 0.84 11.98
CA PHE A 137 -21.79 1.27 11.92
C PHE A 137 -22.77 0.11 12.10
N LYS A 138 -22.29 -1.13 12.28
CA LYS A 138 -23.10 -2.34 12.33
C LYS A 138 -24.08 -2.45 11.14
N LYS A 139 -23.62 -2.08 9.95
CA LYS A 139 -24.41 -2.08 8.71
C LYS A 139 -23.84 -3.10 7.73
N THR A 140 -24.68 -3.98 7.23
CA THR A 140 -24.32 -4.88 6.14
C THR A 140 -24.23 -4.11 4.81
N CYS A 141 -23.36 -4.57 3.93
CA CYS A 141 -23.23 -4.06 2.56
C CYS A 141 -23.18 -5.26 1.61
N PRO A 142 -23.91 -5.26 0.50
CA PRO A 142 -23.76 -6.29 -0.53
C PRO A 142 -22.29 -6.41 -0.96
N HIS A 143 -21.82 -7.64 -1.12
CA HIS A 143 -20.43 -7.91 -1.45
C HIS A 143 -19.98 -7.18 -2.73
N GLN A 144 -20.86 -7.16 -3.74
CA GLN A 144 -20.61 -6.48 -5.02
C GLN A 144 -20.41 -4.96 -4.84
N ILE A 145 -21.17 -4.34 -3.94
CA ILE A 145 -21.01 -2.92 -3.64
C ILE A 145 -19.73 -2.67 -2.85
N ALA A 146 -19.42 -3.54 -1.88
CA ALA A 146 -18.17 -3.43 -1.10
C ALA A 146 -16.92 -3.53 -2.00
N THR A 147 -16.91 -4.49 -2.94
CA THR A 147 -15.80 -4.67 -3.89
C THR A 147 -15.71 -3.50 -4.88
N LEU A 148 -16.84 -3.00 -5.38
CA LEU A 148 -16.86 -1.84 -6.27
C LEU A 148 -16.35 -0.58 -5.56
N CYS A 149 -16.77 -0.35 -4.31
CA CYS A 149 -16.24 0.76 -3.50
C CYS A 149 -14.74 0.61 -3.28
N SER A 150 -14.24 -0.61 -3.04
CA SER A 150 -12.80 -0.85 -2.88
C SER A 150 -12.02 -0.55 -4.16
N LEU A 151 -12.54 -0.92 -5.32
CA LEU A 151 -11.95 -0.58 -6.62
C LEU A 151 -11.87 0.95 -6.81
N GLY A 152 -12.96 1.67 -6.51
CA GLY A 152 -12.98 3.13 -6.57
C GLY A 152 -11.96 3.78 -5.65
N LEU A 153 -11.83 3.30 -4.41
CA LEU A 153 -10.80 3.77 -3.47
C LEU A 153 -9.39 3.47 -3.99
N GLY A 154 -9.16 2.29 -4.56
CA GLY A 154 -7.87 1.94 -5.16
C GLY A 154 -7.46 2.93 -6.26
N PHE A 155 -8.37 3.28 -7.16
CA PHE A 155 -8.10 4.26 -8.22
C PHE A 155 -7.91 5.68 -7.69
N VAL A 156 -8.61 6.08 -6.62
CA VAL A 156 -8.37 7.37 -5.96
C VAL A 156 -6.94 7.43 -5.40
N PHE A 157 -6.48 6.35 -4.74
CA PHE A 157 -5.11 6.30 -4.22
C PHE A 157 -4.06 6.27 -5.33
N SER A 158 -4.27 5.50 -6.40
CA SER A 158 -3.32 5.46 -7.51
C SER A 158 -3.24 6.80 -8.24
N SER A 159 -4.38 7.47 -8.48
CA SER A 159 -4.39 8.80 -9.07
C SER A 159 -3.73 9.85 -8.16
N ALA A 160 -3.92 9.74 -6.84
CA ALA A 160 -3.26 10.62 -5.88
C ALA A 160 -1.74 10.41 -5.88
N TRP A 161 -1.27 9.20 -6.16
CA TRP A 161 0.15 8.91 -6.31
C TRP A 161 0.75 9.63 -7.52
N GLU A 162 0.11 9.56 -8.69
CA GLU A 162 0.54 10.29 -9.89
C GLU A 162 0.59 11.81 -9.67
N VAL A 163 -0.42 12.35 -8.95
CA VAL A 163 -0.43 13.77 -8.56
C VAL A 163 0.72 14.08 -7.59
N PHE A 164 1.06 13.16 -6.70
CA PHE A 164 2.20 13.32 -5.79
C PHE A 164 3.52 13.35 -6.57
N GLU A 165 3.74 12.42 -7.50
CA GLU A 165 4.95 12.38 -8.34
C GLU A 165 5.09 13.66 -9.16
N PHE A 166 4.02 14.08 -9.83
CA PHE A 166 3.98 15.35 -10.55
C PHE A 166 4.35 16.54 -9.66
N THR A 167 3.76 16.61 -8.47
CA THR A 167 4.02 17.71 -7.51
C THR A 167 5.46 17.69 -7.03
N TYR A 168 6.00 16.49 -6.74
CA TYR A 168 7.39 16.32 -6.34
C TYR A 168 8.35 16.80 -7.43
N ASP A 169 8.11 16.43 -8.68
CA ASP A 169 8.93 16.83 -9.81
C ASP A 169 8.89 18.35 -10.04
N GLN A 170 7.70 18.97 -9.93
CA GLN A 170 7.53 20.41 -10.18
C GLN A 170 8.14 21.29 -9.09
N PHE A 171 8.03 20.90 -7.83
CA PHE A 171 8.39 21.78 -6.71
C PHE A 171 9.71 21.40 -6.01
N PHE A 172 10.18 20.17 -6.18
CA PHE A 172 11.37 19.67 -5.52
C PHE A 172 12.47 19.24 -6.51
N GLY A 173 12.25 19.42 -7.82
CA GLY A 173 13.22 19.12 -8.86
C GLY A 173 13.52 17.63 -9.01
N GLY A 174 12.51 16.78 -8.72
CA GLY A 174 12.58 15.33 -8.94
C GLY A 174 12.42 14.93 -10.40
N ASP A 175 12.44 13.63 -10.65
CA ASP A 175 12.17 12.97 -11.93
C ASP A 175 11.38 11.68 -11.70
N ALA A 176 10.41 11.72 -10.77
CA ALA A 176 9.62 10.55 -10.37
C ALA A 176 8.72 10.06 -11.52
N GLN A 177 8.18 11.00 -12.31
CA GLN A 177 7.41 10.71 -13.52
C GLN A 177 8.29 10.43 -14.75
N HIS A 178 9.61 10.25 -14.58
CA HIS A 178 10.56 10.08 -15.68
C HIS A 178 10.37 11.12 -16.80
N TRP A 179 10.11 12.39 -16.43
CA TRP A 179 9.86 13.44 -17.42
C TRP A 179 11.11 13.83 -18.19
N SER A 180 12.29 13.54 -17.66
CA SER A 180 13.57 13.91 -18.27
C SER A 180 14.14 12.80 -19.14
N TYR A 181 13.88 12.87 -20.43
CA TYR A 181 14.50 11.96 -21.40
C TYR A 181 16.04 12.00 -21.33
N ALA A 182 16.63 13.14 -20.99
CA ALA A 182 18.07 13.26 -20.82
C ALA A 182 18.60 12.40 -19.66
N ASN A 183 17.88 12.34 -18.54
CA ASN A 183 18.21 11.47 -17.42
C ASN A 183 18.05 9.99 -17.80
N ALA A 184 16.96 9.64 -18.48
CA ALA A 184 16.73 8.29 -19.00
C ALA A 184 17.85 7.86 -19.96
N LEU A 185 18.29 8.75 -20.86
CA LEU A 185 19.38 8.47 -21.79
C LEU A 185 20.71 8.28 -21.06
N LYS A 186 21.01 9.11 -20.06
CA LYS A 186 22.20 8.98 -19.22
C LYS A 186 22.22 7.63 -18.51
N THR A 187 21.10 7.24 -17.89
CA THR A 187 20.93 5.94 -17.23
C THR A 187 21.11 4.78 -18.19
N ALA A 188 20.63 4.92 -19.43
CA ALA A 188 20.83 3.93 -20.49
C ALA A 188 22.27 3.91 -21.07
N GLY A 189 23.20 4.66 -20.49
CA GLY A 189 24.59 4.76 -20.96
C GLY A 189 24.74 5.46 -22.31
N GLY A 190 23.82 6.37 -22.65
CA GLY A 190 23.79 7.10 -23.91
C GLY A 190 23.19 6.33 -25.08
N ASP A 191 22.65 5.15 -24.85
CA ASP A 191 22.07 4.28 -25.88
C ASP A 191 20.52 4.35 -25.88
N PRO A 192 19.89 5.03 -26.85
CA PRO A 192 18.44 5.15 -26.92
C PRO A 192 17.70 3.80 -27.00
N SER A 193 18.33 2.75 -27.56
CA SER A 193 17.70 1.43 -27.69
C SER A 193 17.46 0.77 -26.34
N LYS A 194 18.27 1.10 -25.34
CA LYS A 194 18.12 0.59 -23.97
C LYS A 194 17.00 1.27 -23.19
N ILE A 195 16.60 2.48 -23.58
CA ILE A 195 15.49 3.20 -22.93
C ILE A 195 14.21 2.40 -23.07
N PHE A 196 13.90 1.89 -24.25
CA PHE A 196 12.72 1.06 -24.46
C PHE A 196 12.71 -0.16 -23.52
N ASN A 197 13.85 -0.82 -23.39
CA ASN A 197 13.96 -2.01 -22.55
C ASN A 197 13.83 -1.69 -21.05
N LEU A 198 14.33 -0.55 -20.59
CA LEU A 198 14.28 -0.15 -19.18
C LEU A 198 12.93 0.45 -18.79
N PHE A 199 12.44 1.39 -19.56
CA PHE A 199 11.27 2.20 -19.22
C PHE A 199 10.01 1.82 -20.02
N LEU A 200 10.12 0.92 -21.02
CA LEU A 200 9.05 0.54 -21.96
C LEU A 200 8.49 1.73 -22.76
N VAL A 201 9.30 2.77 -22.94
CA VAL A 201 8.97 3.99 -23.69
C VAL A 201 10.05 4.27 -24.73
N SER A 202 9.67 4.35 -26.00
CA SER A 202 10.62 4.48 -27.15
C SER A 202 10.63 5.86 -27.81
N ASP A 203 9.59 6.67 -27.64
CA ASP A 203 9.47 7.97 -28.31
C ASP A 203 9.98 9.10 -27.39
N PRO A 204 11.15 9.70 -27.70
CA PRO A 204 11.72 10.79 -26.89
C PRO A 204 10.81 12.01 -26.76
N MET A 205 10.06 12.32 -27.79
CA MET A 205 9.16 13.50 -27.80
C MET A 205 7.93 13.31 -26.92
N ARG A 206 7.59 12.07 -26.62
CA ARG A 206 6.42 11.70 -25.83
C ARG A 206 6.81 10.99 -24.53
N PHE A 207 8.09 10.97 -24.19
CA PHE A 207 8.64 10.13 -23.12
C PHE A 207 7.86 10.28 -21.81
N ALA A 208 7.75 11.49 -21.26
CA ALA A 208 7.02 11.75 -20.03
C ALA A 208 5.53 11.36 -20.09
N LEU A 209 4.86 11.70 -21.21
CA LEU A 209 3.46 11.34 -21.39
C LEU A 209 3.26 9.82 -21.44
N MET A 210 4.14 9.12 -22.17
CA MET A 210 4.05 7.66 -22.31
C MET A 210 4.38 6.94 -21.00
N ASP A 211 5.26 7.50 -20.18
CA ASP A 211 5.58 6.97 -18.87
C ASP A 211 4.36 7.04 -17.94
N THR A 212 3.84 8.25 -17.69
CA THR A 212 2.66 8.47 -16.86
C THR A 212 1.43 7.69 -17.36
N MET A 213 1.18 7.69 -18.67
CA MET A 213 0.05 6.92 -19.24
C MET A 213 0.25 5.41 -19.10
N GLY A 214 1.48 4.93 -19.20
CA GLY A 214 1.84 3.55 -18.93
C GLY A 214 1.51 3.14 -17.51
N ASP A 215 1.85 3.98 -16.54
CA ASP A 215 1.56 3.78 -15.11
C ASP A 215 0.07 3.77 -14.85
N ILE A 216 -0.69 4.71 -15.40
CA ILE A 216 -2.15 4.71 -15.30
C ILE A 216 -2.74 3.41 -15.88
N VAL A 217 -2.28 2.94 -17.05
CA VAL A 217 -2.75 1.67 -17.64
C VAL A 217 -2.45 0.50 -16.72
N LEU A 218 -1.24 0.41 -16.15
CA LEU A 218 -0.86 -0.66 -15.22
C LEU A 218 -1.61 -0.56 -13.89
N ASN A 219 -1.91 0.66 -13.43
CA ASN A 219 -2.78 0.90 -12.28
C ASN A 219 -4.18 0.30 -12.53
N PHE A 220 -4.75 0.50 -13.71
CA PHE A 220 -6.03 -0.14 -14.08
C PHE A 220 -5.92 -1.67 -14.10
N VAL A 221 -4.87 -2.22 -14.71
CA VAL A 221 -4.66 -3.68 -14.77
C VAL A 221 -4.56 -4.27 -13.36
N GLY A 222 -3.71 -3.73 -12.50
CA GLY A 222 -3.55 -4.20 -11.12
C GLY A 222 -4.83 -4.08 -10.30
N GLY A 223 -5.52 -2.94 -10.42
CA GLY A 223 -6.78 -2.68 -9.74
C GLY A 223 -7.88 -3.68 -10.15
N PHE A 224 -8.06 -3.94 -11.43
CA PHE A 224 -9.04 -4.91 -11.92
C PHE A 224 -8.70 -6.36 -11.58
N ILE A 225 -7.41 -6.73 -11.56
CA ILE A 225 -6.98 -8.06 -11.10
C ILE A 225 -7.39 -8.25 -9.65
N MET A 226 -7.08 -7.31 -8.76
CA MET A 226 -7.46 -7.42 -7.35
C MET A 226 -8.97 -7.39 -7.15
N TYR A 227 -9.68 -6.54 -7.89
CA TYR A 227 -11.13 -6.52 -7.89
C TYR A 227 -11.73 -7.89 -8.27
N ALA A 228 -11.23 -8.53 -9.33
CA ALA A 228 -11.67 -9.86 -9.74
C ALA A 228 -11.39 -10.92 -8.65
N ILE A 229 -10.20 -10.85 -8.03
CA ILE A 229 -9.84 -11.72 -6.89
C ILE A 229 -10.84 -11.53 -5.74
N LEU A 230 -11.15 -10.31 -5.36
CA LEU A 230 -12.09 -10.00 -4.28
C LEU A 230 -13.53 -10.38 -4.61
N CYS A 231 -13.94 -10.35 -5.88
CA CYS A 231 -15.24 -10.84 -6.31
C CYS A 231 -15.38 -12.36 -6.17
N ILE A 232 -14.30 -13.12 -6.40
CA ILE A 232 -14.28 -14.58 -6.38
C ILE A 232 -14.03 -15.12 -4.98
N ILE A 233 -13.09 -14.51 -4.24
CA ILE A 233 -12.66 -14.96 -2.92
C ILE A 233 -13.42 -14.18 -1.84
N PRO A 234 -14.32 -14.82 -1.07
CA PRO A 234 -15.01 -14.14 0.02
C PRO A 234 -14.03 -13.58 1.03
N TYR A 235 -14.10 -12.29 1.26
CA TYR A 235 -13.28 -11.63 2.25
C TYR A 235 -13.65 -12.09 3.67
N ARG A 236 -12.62 -12.48 4.43
CA ARG A 236 -12.77 -12.88 5.83
C ARG A 236 -12.01 -11.90 6.73
N HIS A 237 -12.74 -11.00 7.37
CA HIS A 237 -12.13 -10.05 8.30
C HIS A 237 -11.38 -10.77 9.41
N LYS A 238 -10.09 -10.47 9.58
CA LYS A 238 -9.18 -11.11 10.56
C LYS A 238 -9.18 -12.65 10.48
N GLY A 239 -9.52 -13.23 9.32
CA GLY A 239 -9.61 -14.69 9.15
C GLY A 239 -10.80 -15.37 9.85
N LYS A 240 -11.70 -14.62 10.47
CA LYS A 240 -12.78 -15.13 11.33
C LYS A 240 -14.16 -15.17 10.67
N GLY A 241 -14.26 -15.01 9.38
CA GLY A 241 -15.52 -15.12 8.64
C GLY A 241 -15.97 -13.84 7.95
N ASP A 242 -17.07 -13.94 7.24
CA ASP A 242 -17.70 -12.85 6.51
C ASP A 242 -18.18 -11.74 7.47
N VAL A 243 -17.87 -10.49 7.12
CA VAL A 243 -18.25 -9.30 7.91
C VAL A 243 -19.77 -9.18 8.04
N ASN A 244 -20.51 -9.42 6.96
CA ASN A 244 -21.97 -9.39 6.96
C ASN A 244 -22.55 -10.44 7.90
N ALA A 245 -22.03 -11.67 7.84
CA ALA A 245 -22.49 -12.76 8.71
C ALA A 245 -22.17 -12.47 10.20
N LYS A 246 -21.08 -11.79 10.49
CA LYS A 246 -20.75 -11.33 11.84
C LYS A 246 -21.76 -10.30 12.33
N ILE A 247 -22.04 -9.26 11.55
CA ILE A 247 -22.99 -8.20 11.88
C ILE A 247 -24.39 -8.76 12.11
N LEU A 248 -24.84 -9.66 11.21
CA LEU A 248 -26.16 -10.30 11.33
C LEU A 248 -26.28 -11.14 12.61
N ARG A 249 -25.21 -11.83 13.01
CA ARG A 249 -25.18 -12.57 14.28
C ARG A 249 -25.28 -11.64 15.49
N GLU A 250 -24.50 -10.58 15.51
CA GLU A 250 -24.56 -9.58 16.58
C GLU A 250 -25.97 -8.98 16.73
N HIS A 251 -26.63 -8.64 15.62
CA HIS A 251 -28.02 -8.16 15.66
C HIS A 251 -29.03 -9.20 16.13
N ALA A 252 -28.79 -10.48 15.83
CA ALA A 252 -29.68 -11.56 16.29
C ALA A 252 -29.52 -11.77 17.81
N GLU A 253 -28.30 -11.71 18.33
CA GLU A 253 -28.01 -11.80 19.76
C GLU A 253 -28.58 -10.62 20.54
N GLU A 254 -28.43 -9.38 20.02
CA GLU A 254 -29.01 -8.17 20.62
C GLU A 254 -30.55 -8.30 20.72
N ARG A 255 -31.25 -8.68 19.66
CA ARG A 255 -32.70 -8.87 19.65
C ARG A 255 -33.15 -9.96 20.61
N LYS A 256 -32.39 -11.06 20.75
CA LYS A 256 -32.70 -12.12 21.70
C LYS A 256 -32.60 -11.63 23.15
N SER A 257 -31.55 -10.88 23.48
CA SER A 257 -31.37 -10.31 24.80
C SER A 257 -32.46 -9.28 25.17
N GLU A 258 -32.88 -8.46 24.20
CA GLU A 258 -33.98 -7.51 24.38
C GLU A 258 -35.33 -8.24 24.63
N TYR A 259 -35.59 -9.33 23.91
CA TYR A 259 -36.79 -10.15 24.12
C TYR A 259 -36.79 -10.80 25.48
N GLU A 260 -35.66 -11.39 25.91
CA GLU A 260 -35.52 -12.01 27.25
C GLU A 260 -35.71 -10.96 28.36
N ALA A 261 -35.17 -9.76 28.19
CA ALA A 261 -35.33 -8.67 29.15
C ALA A 261 -36.77 -8.11 29.25
N ALA A 262 -37.54 -8.19 28.15
CA ALA A 262 -38.93 -7.74 28.11
C ALA A 262 -39.92 -8.80 28.62
N THR A 263 -39.48 -10.03 28.82
CA THR A 263 -40.31 -11.16 29.30
C THR A 263 -40.10 -11.49 30.77
N VAL A 264 -39.19 -10.80 31.44
CA VAL A 264 -38.97 -10.82 32.92
C VAL A 264 -39.62 -9.61 33.55
#